data_63f6683b4669ffbc82a5bf4e7279db51
#
_entry.id   63f6683b4669ffbc82a5bf4e7279db51
#
_cell.length_a   1.000
_cell.length_b   1.000
_cell.length_c   1.000
_cell.angle_alpha   90.00
_cell.angle_beta   90.00
_cell.angle_gamma   90.00
#
_symmetry.space_group_name_H-M   'P 1'
#
loop_
_entity.id
_entity.type
_entity.pdbx_description
1 polymer ?
#
loop_
_entity_poly.entity_id
_entity_poly.type
_entity_poly.pdbx_seq_one_letter_code
_entity_poly.pdbx_strand_id
1 'polypeptide(L)'
;MRLFGEQGYSGTSVSEIEAAAGLSGGSGSLYRHFASKEALLSEGIREQVAAGKSLLGMVGDAGAAEEAPLRESLMMVAVAGLRRLEQERDFNRVLIKDLSLFPELLEIARTEEIARIHSAIADWLQRHAAPNPGGLDWVALATVIIGSISHYWLLRDIFGTHPSDVSEERYIDALVDLVVAGIGPG
;
A
#
# COMPACT_ATOMS: atom_id res chain seq x y z
N MET A 1 -3.23 -11.42 9.76
CA MET A 1 -3.81 -10.14 9.30
C MET A 1 -5.30 -10.25 8.95
N ARG A 2 -5.77 -11.32 8.26
CA ARG A 2 -7.15 -11.44 7.74
C ARG A 2 -8.25 -11.09 8.75
N LEU A 3 -8.28 -11.73 9.92
CA LEU A 3 -9.32 -11.45 10.93
C LEU A 3 -9.31 -9.98 11.40
N PHE A 4 -8.15 -9.40 11.61
CA PHE A 4 -8.04 -7.99 11.98
C PHE A 4 -8.53 -7.07 10.86
N GLY A 5 -8.22 -7.37 9.58
CA GLY A 5 -8.71 -6.59 8.44
C GLY A 5 -10.22 -6.67 8.26
N GLU A 6 -10.82 -7.85 8.45
CA GLU A 6 -12.26 -8.08 8.29
C GLU A 6 -13.08 -7.48 9.45
N GLN A 7 -12.70 -7.78 10.70
CA GLN A 7 -13.50 -7.51 11.89
C GLN A 7 -13.00 -6.31 12.72
N GLY A 8 -11.80 -5.80 12.41
CA GLY A 8 -11.07 -4.83 13.22
C GLY A 8 -10.40 -5.47 14.44
N TYR A 9 -9.50 -4.70 15.07
CA TYR A 9 -8.78 -5.17 16.27
C TYR A 9 -9.73 -5.52 17.41
N SER A 10 -10.65 -4.63 17.73
CA SER A 10 -11.58 -4.83 18.86
C SER A 10 -12.56 -5.97 18.61
N GLY A 11 -13.00 -6.16 17.36
CA GLY A 11 -13.94 -7.22 16.97
C GLY A 11 -13.32 -8.62 16.89
N THR A 12 -12.01 -8.73 16.85
CA THR A 12 -11.30 -10.02 16.73
C THR A 12 -10.98 -10.58 18.10
N SER A 13 -11.48 -11.77 18.44
CA SER A 13 -11.17 -12.47 19.68
C SER A 13 -9.95 -13.39 19.54
N VAL A 14 -9.26 -13.64 20.67
CA VAL A 14 -8.14 -14.63 20.71
C VAL A 14 -8.61 -16.02 20.33
N SER A 15 -9.82 -16.41 20.75
CA SER A 15 -10.40 -17.72 20.40
C SER A 15 -10.59 -17.91 18.90
N GLU A 16 -11.03 -16.86 18.19
CA GLU A 16 -11.16 -16.89 16.72
C GLU A 16 -9.80 -16.98 16.04
N ILE A 17 -8.79 -16.28 16.56
CA ILE A 17 -7.42 -16.35 16.04
C ILE A 17 -6.86 -17.77 16.21
N GLU A 18 -7.02 -18.37 17.40
CA GLU A 18 -6.60 -19.74 17.67
C GLU A 18 -7.29 -20.74 16.73
N ALA A 19 -8.61 -20.61 16.56
CA ALA A 19 -9.38 -21.46 15.64
C ALA A 19 -8.91 -21.28 14.20
N ALA A 20 -8.66 -20.07 13.72
CA ALA A 20 -8.16 -19.78 12.38
C ALA A 20 -6.74 -20.32 12.14
N ALA A 21 -5.94 -20.44 13.22
CA ALA A 21 -4.60 -21.06 13.19
C ALA A 21 -4.63 -22.59 13.29
N GLY A 22 -5.81 -23.22 13.33
CA GLY A 22 -5.95 -24.67 13.50
C GLY A 22 -5.70 -25.16 14.94
N LEU A 23 -5.71 -24.24 15.90
CA LEU A 23 -5.57 -24.54 17.34
C LEU A 23 -6.96 -24.71 17.97
N SER A 24 -7.03 -25.34 19.16
CA SER A 24 -8.27 -25.37 19.91
C SER A 24 -8.62 -23.96 20.42
N GLY A 25 -9.70 -23.39 19.91
CA GLY A 25 -10.14 -22.05 20.29
C GLY A 25 -10.36 -21.92 21.81
N GLY A 26 -9.85 -20.87 22.41
CA GLY A 26 -9.95 -20.62 23.84
C GLY A 26 -8.98 -21.47 24.71
N SER A 27 -8.04 -22.17 24.08
CA SER A 27 -7.03 -23.00 24.78
C SER A 27 -5.93 -22.15 25.44
N GLY A 28 -5.81 -20.88 25.11
CA GLY A 28 -4.69 -20.03 25.51
C GLY A 28 -3.37 -20.36 24.82
N SER A 29 -3.42 -21.17 23.76
CA SER A 29 -2.23 -21.57 22.99
C SER A 29 -1.53 -20.39 22.37
N LEU A 30 -2.26 -19.34 21.97
CA LEU A 30 -1.71 -18.10 21.44
C LEU A 30 -0.71 -17.47 22.43
N TYR A 31 -1.04 -17.47 23.71
CA TYR A 31 -0.23 -16.85 24.77
C TYR A 31 1.10 -17.55 25.04
N ARG A 32 1.32 -18.74 24.46
CA ARG A 32 2.64 -19.42 24.49
C ARG A 32 3.63 -18.76 23.52
N HIS A 33 3.12 -18.08 22.50
CA HIS A 33 3.91 -17.47 21.43
C HIS A 33 3.92 -15.94 21.50
N PHE A 34 2.80 -15.35 21.91
CA PHE A 34 2.61 -13.90 21.98
C PHE A 34 2.07 -13.49 23.35
N ALA A 35 2.67 -12.48 23.97
CA ALA A 35 2.27 -11.99 25.27
C ALA A 35 0.83 -11.44 25.30
N SER A 36 0.32 -10.98 24.15
CA SER A 36 -1.02 -10.40 24.00
C SER A 36 -1.49 -10.46 22.56
N LYS A 37 -2.79 -10.17 22.34
CA LYS A 37 -3.35 -9.95 20.98
C LYS A 37 -2.67 -8.77 20.27
N GLU A 38 -2.28 -7.74 21.03
CA GLU A 38 -1.52 -6.61 20.51
C GLU A 38 -0.12 -7.01 20.03
N ALA A 39 0.58 -7.85 20.80
CA ALA A 39 1.89 -8.37 20.40
C ALA A 39 1.83 -9.17 19.10
N LEU A 40 0.76 -9.96 18.89
CA LEU A 40 0.51 -10.67 17.64
C LEU A 40 0.25 -9.70 16.49
N LEU A 41 -0.58 -8.67 16.70
CA LEU A 41 -0.83 -7.65 15.68
C LEU A 41 0.47 -6.92 15.31
N SER A 42 1.28 -6.55 16.31
CA SER A 42 2.56 -5.88 16.12
C SER A 42 3.52 -6.71 15.27
N GLU A 43 3.61 -8.00 15.53
CA GLU A 43 4.45 -8.89 14.72
C GLU A 43 3.95 -9.00 13.29
N GLY A 44 2.63 -9.17 13.11
CA GLY A 44 2.03 -9.23 11.77
C GLY A 44 2.27 -7.94 10.95
N ILE A 45 2.23 -6.77 11.60
CA ILE A 45 2.54 -5.49 10.95
C ILE A 45 4.03 -5.43 10.56
N ARG A 46 4.94 -5.83 11.48
CA ARG A 46 6.38 -5.83 11.18
C ARG A 46 6.74 -6.78 10.04
N GLU A 47 6.16 -7.97 10.02
CA GLU A 47 6.32 -8.93 8.91
C GLU A 47 5.83 -8.35 7.59
N GLN A 48 4.67 -7.69 7.59
CA GLN A 48 4.11 -7.06 6.38
C GLN A 48 5.01 -5.94 5.86
N VAL A 49 5.47 -5.06 6.74
CA VAL A 49 6.42 -3.98 6.41
C VAL A 49 7.75 -4.55 5.87
N ALA A 50 8.25 -5.63 6.47
CA ALA A 50 9.46 -6.30 5.99
C ALA A 50 9.28 -6.92 4.59
N ALA A 51 8.12 -7.56 4.33
CA ALA A 51 7.77 -8.09 3.02
C ALA A 51 7.64 -6.98 1.96
N GLY A 52 7.03 -5.85 2.31
CA GLY A 52 6.92 -4.67 1.45
C GLY A 52 8.28 -4.10 1.02
N LYS A 53 9.30 -4.20 1.87
CA LYS A 53 10.68 -3.79 1.54
C LYS A 53 11.26 -4.57 0.36
N SER A 54 11.00 -5.87 0.29
CA SER A 54 11.46 -6.73 -0.79
C SER A 54 10.78 -6.41 -2.13
N LEU A 55 9.48 -6.13 -2.10
CA LEU A 55 8.70 -5.78 -3.29
C LEU A 55 9.11 -4.43 -3.90
N LEU A 56 9.40 -3.42 -3.08
CA LEU A 56 9.89 -2.12 -3.56
C LEU A 56 11.25 -2.22 -4.23
N GLY A 57 12.14 -3.10 -3.74
CA GLY A 57 13.40 -3.42 -4.41
C GLY A 57 13.16 -3.98 -5.81
N MET A 58 12.24 -4.92 -5.95
CA MET A 58 11.87 -5.51 -7.25
C MET A 58 11.23 -4.50 -8.22
N VAL A 59 10.43 -3.55 -7.74
CA VAL A 59 9.87 -2.46 -8.57
C VAL A 59 10.96 -1.50 -9.01
N GLY A 60 11.94 -1.21 -8.13
CA GLY A 60 13.12 -0.42 -8.47
C GLY A 60 13.96 -1.08 -9.58
N ASP A 61 14.11 -2.40 -9.51
CA ASP A 61 14.86 -3.20 -10.50
C ASP A 61 14.04 -3.42 -11.79
N ALA A 62 12.72 -3.61 -11.71
CA ALA A 62 11.84 -3.76 -12.87
C ALA A 62 11.60 -2.43 -13.62
N GLY A 63 11.71 -1.30 -12.94
CA GLY A 63 11.75 0.03 -13.54
C GLY A 63 13.07 0.34 -14.25
N ALA A 64 14.06 -0.55 -14.17
CA ALA A 64 15.35 -0.45 -14.85
C ALA A 64 15.31 -0.81 -16.34
N ALA A 65 14.16 -0.99 -16.95
CA ALA A 65 14.02 -0.84 -18.40
C ALA A 65 14.13 0.66 -18.73
N GLU A 66 15.34 1.19 -18.65
CA GLU A 66 15.68 2.61 -18.90
C GLU A 66 15.21 3.13 -20.28
N GLU A 67 14.67 2.26 -21.13
CA GLU A 67 14.27 2.55 -22.50
C GLU A 67 12.74 2.64 -22.70
N ALA A 68 11.92 2.29 -21.70
CA ALA A 68 10.47 2.33 -21.87
C ALA A 68 9.94 3.78 -21.80
N PRO A 69 8.99 4.16 -22.70
CA PRO A 69 8.36 5.48 -22.63
C PRO A 69 7.76 5.74 -21.24
N LEU A 70 7.88 6.99 -20.75
CA LEU A 70 7.36 7.39 -19.43
C LEU A 70 5.90 6.99 -19.23
N ARG A 71 5.07 7.12 -20.27
CA ARG A 71 3.65 6.74 -20.22
C ARG A 71 3.46 5.25 -19.87
N GLU A 72 4.20 4.37 -20.54
CA GLU A 72 4.10 2.92 -20.31
C GLU A 72 4.60 2.54 -18.93
N SER A 73 5.68 3.16 -18.48
CA SER A 73 6.24 2.95 -17.16
C SER A 73 5.30 3.43 -16.06
N LEU A 74 4.63 4.57 -16.22
CA LEU A 74 3.58 5.06 -15.30
C LEU A 74 2.38 4.12 -15.24
N MET A 75 1.95 3.58 -16.39
CA MET A 75 0.87 2.58 -16.42
C MET A 75 1.25 1.33 -15.59
N MET A 76 2.48 0.83 -15.78
CA MET A 76 2.97 -0.32 -14.99
C MET A 76 3.01 -0.02 -13.49
N VAL A 77 3.48 1.16 -13.10
CA VAL A 77 3.51 1.61 -11.69
C VAL A 77 2.09 1.69 -11.11
N ALA A 78 1.13 2.27 -11.85
CA ALA A 78 -0.24 2.38 -11.40
C ALA A 78 -0.92 1.00 -11.22
N VAL A 79 -0.75 0.10 -12.20
CA VAL A 79 -1.26 -1.28 -12.12
C VAL A 79 -0.62 -2.03 -10.95
N ALA A 80 0.70 -1.94 -10.80
CA ALA A 80 1.41 -2.58 -9.71
C ALA A 80 0.96 -2.05 -8.34
N GLY A 81 0.74 -0.75 -8.22
CA GLY A 81 0.21 -0.11 -7.02
C GLY A 81 -1.18 -0.63 -6.64
N LEU A 82 -2.12 -0.69 -7.58
CA LEU A 82 -3.46 -1.23 -7.34
C LEU A 82 -3.43 -2.71 -6.96
N ARG A 83 -2.62 -3.52 -7.64
CA ARG A 83 -2.45 -4.94 -7.31
C ARG A 83 -1.87 -5.14 -5.90
N ARG A 84 -0.90 -4.34 -5.54
CA ARG A 84 -0.32 -4.37 -4.21
C ARG A 84 -1.35 -4.04 -3.14
N LEU A 85 -2.11 -2.96 -3.30
CA LEU A 85 -3.16 -2.57 -2.35
C LEU A 85 -4.19 -3.69 -2.19
N GLU A 86 -4.54 -4.39 -3.28
CA GLU A 86 -5.46 -5.52 -3.23
C GLU A 86 -4.85 -6.75 -2.53
N GLN A 87 -3.59 -7.07 -2.78
CA GLN A 87 -2.89 -8.17 -2.11
C GLN A 87 -2.71 -7.92 -0.61
N GLU A 88 -2.49 -6.65 -0.24
CA GLU A 88 -2.30 -6.21 1.14
C GLU A 88 -3.60 -5.66 1.78
N ARG A 89 -4.76 -6.03 1.22
CA ARG A 89 -6.09 -5.52 1.62
C ARG A 89 -6.29 -5.52 3.14
N ASP A 90 -6.01 -6.63 3.80
CA ASP A 90 -6.25 -6.77 5.23
C ASP A 90 -5.32 -5.88 6.05
N PHE A 91 -4.07 -5.73 5.63
CA PHE A 91 -3.13 -4.80 6.23
C PHE A 91 -3.59 -3.34 6.05
N ASN A 92 -3.99 -2.97 4.83
CA ASN A 92 -4.50 -1.62 4.54
C ASN A 92 -5.75 -1.29 5.35
N ARG A 93 -6.66 -2.25 5.55
CA ARG A 93 -7.84 -2.09 6.39
C ARG A 93 -7.48 -1.86 7.86
N VAL A 94 -6.49 -2.59 8.40
CA VAL A 94 -5.98 -2.37 9.76
C VAL A 94 -5.32 -1.00 9.87
N LEU A 95 -4.52 -0.61 8.88
CA LEU A 95 -3.86 0.70 8.82
C LEU A 95 -4.88 1.84 8.94
N ILE A 96 -5.98 1.75 8.20
CA ILE A 96 -7.00 2.80 8.14
C ILE A 96 -7.90 2.81 9.39
N LYS A 97 -8.28 1.62 9.88
CA LYS A 97 -9.31 1.51 10.94
C LYS A 97 -8.73 1.54 12.34
N ASP A 98 -7.63 0.84 12.58
CA ASP A 98 -7.20 0.48 13.92
C ASP A 98 -5.83 1.05 14.32
N LEU A 99 -4.97 1.39 13.35
CA LEU A 99 -3.57 1.69 13.65
C LEU A 99 -3.39 2.95 14.52
N SER A 100 -4.33 3.88 14.45
CA SER A 100 -4.35 5.06 15.34
C SER A 100 -4.46 4.72 16.83
N LEU A 101 -4.92 3.51 17.16
CA LEU A 101 -4.97 3.01 18.54
C LEU A 101 -3.59 2.57 19.07
N PHE A 102 -2.61 2.43 18.20
CA PHE A 102 -1.27 1.88 18.48
C PHE A 102 -0.19 2.84 17.99
N PRO A 103 0.17 3.89 18.77
CA PRO A 103 1.09 4.95 18.32
C PRO A 103 2.45 4.44 17.83
N GLU A 104 3.01 3.40 18.48
CA GLU A 104 4.29 2.81 18.05
C GLU A 104 4.18 2.12 16.68
N LEU A 105 3.09 1.40 16.44
CA LEU A 105 2.86 0.73 15.15
C LEU A 105 2.54 1.74 14.05
N LEU A 106 1.82 2.81 14.39
CA LEU A 106 1.55 3.92 13.48
C LEU A 106 2.87 4.56 13.03
N GLU A 107 3.81 4.76 13.94
CA GLU A 107 5.12 5.34 13.61
C GLU A 107 5.95 4.41 12.72
N ILE A 108 5.96 3.10 12.98
CA ILE A 108 6.61 2.10 12.11
C ILE A 108 6.00 2.14 10.71
N ALA A 109 4.67 2.10 10.58
CA ALA A 109 4.00 2.17 9.29
C ALA A 109 4.33 3.48 8.57
N ARG A 110 4.33 4.62 9.29
CA ARG A 110 4.64 5.93 8.72
C ARG A 110 6.06 6.00 8.15
N THR A 111 7.06 5.52 8.91
CA THR A 111 8.48 5.69 8.57
C THR A 111 9.01 4.58 7.67
N GLU A 112 8.63 3.34 7.96
CA GLU A 112 9.21 2.16 7.29
C GLU A 112 8.37 1.65 6.11
N GLU A 113 7.15 2.13 5.94
CA GLU A 113 6.30 1.76 4.82
C GLU A 113 5.93 2.99 3.98
N ILE A 114 5.13 3.90 4.52
CA ILE A 114 4.55 5.00 3.75
C ILE A 114 5.62 5.95 3.22
N ALA A 115 6.50 6.47 4.08
CA ALA A 115 7.54 7.41 3.67
C ALA A 115 8.49 6.78 2.62
N ARG A 116 8.79 5.49 2.75
CA ARG A 116 9.66 4.78 1.78
C ARG A 116 9.00 4.63 0.42
N ILE A 117 7.71 4.30 0.36
CA ILE A 117 6.98 4.23 -0.91
C ILE A 117 7.00 5.59 -1.61
N HIS A 118 6.72 6.68 -0.87
CA HIS A 118 6.75 8.02 -1.43
C HIS A 118 8.13 8.40 -1.97
N SER A 119 9.20 8.15 -1.20
CA SER A 119 10.56 8.40 -1.66
C SER A 119 10.92 7.57 -2.89
N ALA A 120 10.59 6.27 -2.90
CA ALA A 120 10.90 5.39 -4.03
C ALA A 120 10.22 5.85 -5.34
N ILE A 121 8.95 6.27 -5.26
CA ILE A 121 8.23 6.79 -6.44
C ILE A 121 8.76 8.16 -6.85
N ALA A 122 9.11 9.04 -5.90
CA ALA A 122 9.70 10.34 -6.21
C ALA A 122 11.06 10.18 -6.91
N ASP A 123 11.93 9.31 -6.40
CA ASP A 123 13.24 9.01 -6.99
C ASP A 123 13.09 8.36 -8.37
N TRP A 124 12.08 7.50 -8.54
CA TRP A 124 11.77 6.90 -9.82
C TRP A 124 11.31 7.96 -10.83
N LEU A 125 10.38 8.84 -10.47
CA LEU A 125 9.91 9.94 -11.32
C LEU A 125 11.07 10.84 -11.75
N GLN A 126 11.93 11.22 -10.81
CA GLN A 126 13.09 12.08 -11.07
C GLN A 126 14.04 11.46 -12.11
N ARG A 127 14.21 10.14 -12.10
CA ARG A 127 15.11 9.44 -13.04
C ARG A 127 14.51 9.26 -14.43
N HIS A 128 13.19 9.05 -14.52
CA HIS A 128 12.52 8.69 -15.78
C HIS A 128 11.81 9.86 -16.46
N ALA A 129 11.57 10.96 -15.76
CA ALA A 129 11.08 12.18 -16.38
C ALA A 129 12.24 12.93 -17.03
N ALA A 130 12.01 13.45 -18.21
CA ALA A 130 12.98 14.29 -18.93
C ALA A 130 13.47 15.45 -18.08
N PRO A 131 14.54 16.17 -18.49
CA PRO A 131 15.06 17.29 -17.72
C PRO A 131 13.91 18.19 -17.23
N ASN A 132 13.83 18.38 -15.91
CA ASN A 132 12.73 19.09 -15.24
C ASN A 132 12.88 20.65 -15.40
N PRO A 133 12.46 21.24 -16.54
CA PRO A 133 12.63 22.67 -16.78
C PRO A 133 11.73 23.53 -15.88
N GLY A 134 10.69 22.94 -15.29
CA GLY A 134 9.70 23.63 -14.47
C GLY A 134 9.96 23.55 -12.97
N GLY A 135 10.99 22.83 -12.51
CA GLY A 135 11.29 22.70 -11.08
C GLY A 135 10.18 21.97 -10.29
N LEU A 136 9.62 20.88 -10.86
CA LEU A 136 8.57 20.08 -10.20
C LEU A 136 9.06 19.51 -8.87
N ASP A 137 8.20 19.56 -7.85
CA ASP A 137 8.41 18.86 -6.60
C ASP A 137 8.02 17.37 -6.77
N TRP A 138 9.04 16.52 -6.96
CA TRP A 138 8.85 15.09 -7.19
C TRP A 138 8.19 14.38 -6.01
N VAL A 139 8.43 14.82 -4.78
CA VAL A 139 7.81 14.24 -3.58
C VAL A 139 6.33 14.58 -3.54
N ALA A 140 5.97 15.83 -3.85
CA ALA A 140 4.58 16.25 -3.95
C ALA A 140 3.86 15.50 -5.08
N LEU A 141 4.48 15.34 -6.26
CA LEU A 141 3.90 14.61 -7.37
C LEU A 141 3.71 13.12 -7.05
N ALA A 142 4.70 12.49 -6.43
CA ALA A 142 4.58 11.11 -5.94
C ALA A 142 3.41 10.97 -4.95
N THR A 143 3.24 11.95 -4.05
CA THR A 143 2.13 11.98 -3.09
C THR A 143 0.78 12.05 -3.79
N VAL A 144 0.65 12.87 -4.84
CA VAL A 144 -0.59 12.95 -5.64
C VAL A 144 -0.89 11.62 -6.34
N ILE A 145 0.11 11.00 -6.98
CA ILE A 145 -0.06 9.72 -7.67
C ILE A 145 -0.48 8.62 -6.68
N ILE A 146 0.26 8.45 -5.59
CA ILE A 146 -0.01 7.43 -4.57
C ILE A 146 -1.37 7.68 -3.92
N GLY A 147 -1.68 8.93 -3.59
CA GLY A 147 -2.97 9.31 -3.02
C GLY A 147 -4.15 8.99 -3.95
N SER A 148 -4.01 9.27 -5.24
CA SER A 148 -5.01 8.94 -6.25
C SER A 148 -5.24 7.43 -6.34
N ILE A 149 -4.17 6.63 -6.45
CA ILE A 149 -4.23 5.16 -6.52
C ILE A 149 -4.88 4.57 -5.26
N SER A 150 -4.45 5.04 -4.09
CA SER A 150 -4.97 4.57 -2.81
C SER A 150 -6.45 4.92 -2.63
N HIS A 151 -6.88 6.12 -3.06
CA HIS A 151 -8.28 6.54 -2.97
C HIS A 151 -9.18 5.74 -3.90
N TYR A 152 -8.75 5.50 -5.16
CA TYR A 152 -9.49 4.67 -6.10
C TYR A 152 -9.69 3.25 -5.56
N TRP A 153 -8.62 2.64 -5.03
CA TRP A 153 -8.68 1.33 -4.39
C TRP A 153 -9.62 1.33 -3.17
N LEU A 154 -9.49 2.34 -2.29
CA LEU A 154 -10.29 2.45 -1.08
C LEU A 154 -11.80 2.49 -1.37
N LEU A 155 -12.21 3.26 -2.38
CA LEU A 155 -13.62 3.32 -2.76
C LEU A 155 -14.12 1.96 -3.29
N ARG A 156 -13.31 1.25 -4.06
CA ARG A 156 -13.65 -0.11 -4.51
C ARG A 156 -13.70 -1.10 -3.36
N ASP A 157 -12.80 -0.99 -2.40
CA ASP A 157 -12.79 -1.87 -1.22
C ASP A 157 -14.02 -1.68 -0.33
N ILE A 158 -14.46 -0.44 -0.16
CA ILE A 158 -15.64 -0.10 0.67
C ILE A 158 -16.94 -0.51 -0.02
N PHE A 159 -17.10 -0.21 -1.30
CA PHE A 159 -18.37 -0.33 -2.01
C PHE A 159 -18.46 -1.57 -2.92
N GLY A 160 -17.39 -2.35 -3.06
CA GLY A 160 -17.29 -3.49 -3.97
C GLY A 160 -17.03 -3.09 -5.43
N THR A 161 -17.51 -1.93 -5.85
CA THR A 161 -17.26 -1.28 -7.15
C THR A 161 -16.97 0.20 -6.94
N HIS A 162 -16.35 0.86 -7.92
CA HIS A 162 -16.14 2.31 -7.81
C HIS A 162 -17.47 3.06 -7.91
N PRO A 163 -17.82 3.97 -6.96
CA PRO A 163 -19.16 4.61 -6.92
C PRO A 163 -19.51 5.44 -8.16
N SER A 164 -18.51 5.92 -8.91
CA SER A 164 -18.71 6.67 -10.15
C SER A 164 -18.67 5.79 -11.41
N ASP A 165 -18.76 4.47 -11.27
CA ASP A 165 -18.71 3.49 -12.37
C ASP A 165 -17.48 3.70 -13.31
N VAL A 166 -16.34 4.04 -12.73
CA VAL A 166 -15.07 4.19 -13.44
C VAL A 166 -14.31 2.87 -13.36
N SER A 167 -14.07 2.24 -14.52
CA SER A 167 -13.25 1.02 -14.59
C SER A 167 -11.79 1.31 -14.26
N GLU A 168 -11.06 0.28 -13.83
CA GLU A 168 -9.63 0.38 -13.53
C GLU A 168 -8.82 0.91 -14.72
N GLU A 169 -9.10 0.41 -15.92
CA GLU A 169 -8.46 0.85 -17.17
C GLU A 169 -8.67 2.36 -17.41
N ARG A 170 -9.92 2.82 -17.37
CA ARG A 170 -10.26 4.26 -17.55
C ARG A 170 -9.60 5.14 -16.49
N TYR A 171 -9.53 4.65 -15.25
CA TYR A 171 -8.90 5.36 -14.16
C TYR A 171 -7.38 5.50 -14.40
N ILE A 172 -6.71 4.39 -14.74
CA ILE A 172 -5.26 4.37 -15.00
C ILE A 172 -4.91 5.28 -16.17
N ASP A 173 -5.63 5.19 -17.27
CA ASP A 173 -5.41 6.04 -18.44
C ASP A 173 -5.52 7.53 -18.09
N ALA A 174 -6.57 7.92 -17.37
CA ALA A 174 -6.78 9.31 -16.95
C ALA A 174 -5.68 9.81 -16.00
N LEU A 175 -5.26 8.97 -15.04
CA LEU A 175 -4.16 9.31 -14.12
C LEU A 175 -2.85 9.51 -14.88
N VAL A 176 -2.52 8.58 -15.78
CA VAL A 176 -1.27 8.62 -16.55
C VAL A 176 -1.25 9.81 -17.50
N ASP A 177 -2.35 10.08 -18.21
CA ASP A 177 -2.44 11.24 -19.10
C ASP A 177 -2.28 12.55 -18.33
N LEU A 178 -2.89 12.67 -17.16
CA LEU A 178 -2.74 13.85 -16.30
C LEU A 178 -1.29 14.06 -15.85
N VAL A 179 -0.61 12.98 -15.42
CA VAL A 179 0.77 13.06 -14.94
C VAL A 179 1.73 13.38 -16.07
N VAL A 180 1.59 12.73 -17.23
CA VAL A 180 2.43 12.99 -18.42
C VAL A 180 2.25 14.43 -18.90
N ALA A 181 1.02 14.93 -18.96
CA ALA A 181 0.74 16.32 -19.34
C ALA A 181 1.34 17.32 -18.31
N GLY A 182 1.34 16.99 -17.03
CA GLY A 182 1.90 17.82 -15.96
C GLY A 182 3.43 17.88 -15.96
N ILE A 183 4.09 16.79 -16.38
CA ILE A 183 5.55 16.73 -16.50
C ILE A 183 6.02 17.48 -17.76
N GLY A 184 5.18 17.54 -18.79
CA GLY A 184 5.49 18.14 -20.08
C GLY A 184 6.13 17.16 -21.07
N PRO A 185 6.18 17.54 -22.36
CA PRO A 185 6.85 16.73 -23.36
C PRO A 185 8.35 16.67 -23.06
N GLY A 186 8.90 15.46 -23.01
CA GLY A 186 10.34 15.22 -22.95
C GLY A 186 11.04 15.57 -24.25
#